data_215f30661f0e22fa8f763a226ecc336a
#
_entry.id   215f30661f0e22fa8f763a226ecc336a
#
_cell.length_a   1.000
_cell.length_b   1.000
_cell.length_c   1.000
_cell.angle_alpha   90.00
_cell.angle_beta   90.00
_cell.angle_gamma   90.00
#
_symmetry.space_group_name_H-M   'P 1'
#
loop_
_entity.id
_entity.type
_entity.pdbx_description
1 polymer ?
#
loop_
_entity_poly.entity_id
_entity_poly.type
_entity_poly.pdbx_seq_one_letter_code
_entity_poly.pdbx_strand_id
1 'polypeptide(L)'
;MAVQAFNFSLTRKGQLLRISSKVNMLAKNSQQPEIKALVEKFTSQKQLLANLTISGIADNKQLQELEEELNNLEMQLSQKVSSFQRSQQEITPNDVLEKLSDKQVLVDFLFFKQVDFKKQQYKTIQLIALVLDKKHGIKLIKLGDTQAIDTAIKTYRQQILPDEAGQLTNRKDILNPTSQKLYNLIWQPLLPYLANKTDVYLIPDGILHLLPFKALMDKHGHYLAESKQITLLTSAHTITLNSQQCVNVRQFN
;
A
#
# COMPACT_ATOMS: atom_id res chain seq x y z
N MET A 1 -11.29 17.26 6.42
CA MET A 1 -10.82 16.70 5.14
C MET A 1 -9.68 15.69 5.33
N ALA A 2 -8.52 16.04 5.94
CA ALA A 2 -7.40 15.09 6.13
C ALA A 2 -7.80 13.84 6.96
N VAL A 3 -8.49 14.03 8.08
CA VAL A 3 -9.00 12.94 8.94
C VAL A 3 -9.98 12.03 8.18
N GLN A 4 -10.90 12.62 7.40
CA GLN A 4 -11.86 11.84 6.59
C GLN A 4 -11.17 11.02 5.51
N ALA A 5 -10.17 11.59 4.82
CA ALA A 5 -9.38 10.89 3.83
C ALA A 5 -8.58 9.74 4.46
N PHE A 6 -8.04 9.95 5.67
CA PHE A 6 -7.32 8.90 6.38
C PHE A 6 -8.26 7.80 6.90
N ASN A 7 -9.43 8.13 7.40
CA ASN A 7 -10.46 7.14 7.75
C ASN A 7 -10.84 6.28 6.54
N PHE A 8 -11.01 6.90 5.38
CA PHE A 8 -11.25 6.15 4.13
C PHE A 8 -10.09 5.20 3.80
N SER A 9 -8.84 5.65 3.95
CA SER A 9 -7.67 4.79 3.75
C SER A 9 -7.62 3.66 4.76
N LEU A 10 -7.86 3.93 6.05
CA LEU A 10 -7.93 2.92 7.11
C LEU A 10 -8.96 1.83 6.80
N THR A 11 -10.12 2.22 6.31
CA THR A 11 -11.18 1.26 5.99
C THR A 11 -10.82 0.41 4.78
N ARG A 12 -10.23 1.01 3.73
CA ARG A 12 -10.01 0.38 2.43
C ARG A 12 -8.69 -0.40 2.36
N LYS A 13 -7.58 0.22 2.81
CA LYS A 13 -6.26 -0.38 2.69
C LYS A 13 -6.06 -1.53 3.67
N GLY A 14 -5.51 -2.61 3.18
CA GLY A 14 -5.27 -3.81 3.96
C GLY A 14 -6.53 -4.62 4.25
N GLN A 15 -7.70 -4.27 3.71
CA GLN A 15 -8.95 -4.99 3.93
C GLN A 15 -8.82 -6.47 3.52
N LEU A 16 -8.28 -6.74 2.33
CA LEU A 16 -8.04 -8.11 1.85
C LEU A 16 -7.08 -8.89 2.74
N LEU A 17 -6.00 -8.24 3.22
CA LEU A 17 -5.05 -8.88 4.14
C LEU A 17 -5.66 -9.12 5.51
N ARG A 18 -6.48 -8.19 6.01
CA ARG A 18 -7.22 -8.38 7.26
C ARG A 18 -8.22 -9.51 7.14
N ILE A 19 -8.97 -9.59 6.05
CA ILE A 19 -9.90 -10.68 5.80
C ILE A 19 -9.14 -11.99 5.69
N SER A 20 -8.07 -12.07 4.91
CA SER A 20 -7.25 -13.28 4.79
C SER A 20 -6.61 -13.70 6.12
N SER A 21 -6.09 -12.77 6.90
CA SER A 21 -5.53 -13.06 8.24
C SER A 21 -6.62 -13.54 9.22
N LYS A 22 -7.79 -12.90 9.18
CA LYS A 22 -8.95 -13.28 10.01
C LYS A 22 -9.54 -14.61 9.60
N VAL A 23 -9.62 -14.87 8.29
CA VAL A 23 -10.03 -16.15 7.72
C VAL A 23 -9.09 -17.26 8.19
N ASN A 24 -7.77 -17.05 8.13
CA ASN A 24 -6.80 -18.02 8.62
C ASN A 24 -6.89 -18.23 10.14
N MET A 25 -7.18 -17.17 10.90
CA MET A 25 -7.37 -17.27 12.34
C MET A 25 -8.67 -18.00 12.69
N LEU A 26 -9.74 -17.78 11.94
CA LEU A 26 -11.00 -18.53 12.06
C LEU A 26 -10.81 -20.00 11.71
N ALA A 27 -10.08 -20.30 10.63
CA ALA A 27 -9.77 -21.66 10.22
C ALA A 27 -9.00 -22.43 11.33
N LYS A 28 -8.05 -21.75 11.98
CA LYS A 28 -7.24 -22.34 13.06
C LYS A 28 -8.04 -22.50 14.36
N ASN A 29 -8.89 -21.55 14.70
CA ASN A 29 -9.54 -21.47 16.01
C ASN A 29 -11.01 -21.92 16.01
N SER A 30 -11.66 -22.03 14.85
CA SER A 30 -13.03 -22.48 14.77
C SER A 30 -13.11 -24.00 14.85
N GLN A 31 -13.95 -24.47 15.75
CA GLN A 31 -14.32 -25.91 15.80
C GLN A 31 -15.51 -26.24 14.87
N GLN A 32 -16.06 -25.23 14.16
CA GLN A 32 -17.19 -25.40 13.26
C GLN A 32 -16.74 -25.91 11.88
N PRO A 33 -17.17 -27.12 11.46
CA PRO A 33 -16.76 -27.70 10.18
C PRO A 33 -17.11 -26.84 8.97
N GLU A 34 -18.26 -26.14 9.03
CA GLU A 34 -18.74 -25.25 7.96
C GLU A 34 -17.80 -24.07 7.70
N ILE A 35 -17.24 -23.47 8.75
CA ILE A 35 -16.28 -22.36 8.61
C ILE A 35 -14.97 -22.86 8.01
N LYS A 36 -14.50 -24.04 8.43
CA LYS A 36 -13.31 -24.65 7.85
C LYS A 36 -13.47 -24.91 6.35
N ALA A 37 -14.57 -25.54 5.96
CA ALA A 37 -14.86 -25.81 4.55
C ALA A 37 -14.95 -24.52 3.71
N LEU A 38 -15.57 -23.47 4.25
CA LEU A 38 -15.67 -22.17 3.57
C LEU A 38 -14.31 -21.51 3.39
N VAL A 39 -13.43 -21.60 4.41
CA VAL A 39 -12.06 -21.09 4.36
C VAL A 39 -11.21 -21.86 3.36
N GLU A 40 -11.31 -23.17 3.35
CA GLU A 40 -10.58 -24.02 2.39
C GLU A 40 -11.02 -23.71 0.96
N LYS A 41 -12.33 -23.56 0.72
CA LYS A 41 -12.85 -23.18 -0.59
C LYS A 41 -12.34 -21.80 -1.02
N PHE A 42 -12.39 -20.80 -0.15
CA PHE A 42 -11.87 -19.46 -0.44
C PHE A 42 -10.37 -19.49 -0.77
N THR A 43 -9.59 -20.22 0.00
CA THR A 43 -8.14 -20.31 -0.19
C THR A 43 -7.79 -21.01 -1.52
N SER A 44 -8.45 -22.10 -1.85
CA SER A 44 -8.22 -22.85 -3.10
C SER A 44 -8.62 -22.03 -4.33
N GLN A 45 -9.75 -21.34 -4.31
CA GLN A 45 -10.21 -20.49 -5.41
C GLN A 45 -9.27 -19.28 -5.61
N LYS A 46 -8.78 -18.68 -4.52
CA LYS A 46 -7.79 -17.59 -4.59
C LYS A 46 -6.48 -18.04 -5.22
N GLN A 47 -6.03 -19.24 -4.89
CA GLN A 47 -4.81 -19.81 -5.46
C GLN A 47 -5.01 -20.16 -6.95
N LEU A 48 -6.18 -20.66 -7.32
CA LEU A 48 -6.55 -20.92 -8.70
C LEU A 48 -6.55 -19.63 -9.54
N LEU A 49 -7.18 -18.56 -9.04
CA LEU A 49 -7.19 -17.25 -9.71
C LEU A 49 -5.77 -16.71 -9.91
N ALA A 50 -4.93 -16.79 -8.88
CA ALA A 50 -3.53 -16.35 -8.98
C ALA A 50 -2.75 -17.14 -10.04
N ASN A 51 -2.90 -18.46 -10.07
CA ASN A 51 -2.23 -19.32 -11.05
C ASN A 51 -2.71 -19.04 -12.47
N LEU A 52 -4.02 -18.90 -12.68
CA LEU A 52 -4.59 -18.59 -14.01
C LEU A 52 -4.18 -17.20 -14.49
N THR A 53 -4.11 -16.22 -13.61
CA THR A 53 -3.66 -14.87 -13.95
C THR A 53 -2.17 -14.85 -14.34
N ILE A 54 -1.33 -15.60 -13.62
CA ILE A 54 0.11 -15.68 -13.90
C ILE A 54 0.39 -16.47 -15.20
N SER A 55 -0.36 -17.56 -15.43
CA SER A 55 -0.16 -18.40 -16.61
C SER A 55 -0.65 -17.76 -17.91
N GLY A 56 -1.57 -16.78 -17.83
CA GLY A 56 -2.16 -16.13 -19.00
C GLY A 56 -3.01 -17.05 -19.90
N ILE A 57 -3.36 -18.26 -19.43
CA ILE A 57 -4.06 -19.30 -20.21
C ILE A 57 -5.59 -19.13 -20.13
N ALA A 58 -6.09 -18.53 -19.05
CA ALA A 58 -7.52 -18.36 -18.85
C ALA A 58 -8.09 -17.23 -19.70
N ASP A 59 -9.29 -17.43 -20.24
CA ASP A 59 -10.03 -16.35 -20.88
C ASP A 59 -10.62 -15.36 -19.84
N ASN A 60 -10.96 -14.16 -20.33
CA ASN A 60 -11.49 -13.11 -19.47
C ASN A 60 -12.80 -13.52 -18.75
N LYS A 61 -13.60 -14.39 -19.35
CA LYS A 61 -14.87 -14.86 -18.79
C LYS A 61 -14.63 -15.78 -17.60
N GLN A 62 -13.69 -16.72 -17.73
CA GLN A 62 -13.30 -17.63 -16.65
C GLN A 62 -12.73 -16.87 -15.46
N LEU A 63 -11.88 -15.85 -15.70
CA LEU A 63 -11.33 -15.01 -14.64
C LEU A 63 -12.44 -14.23 -13.93
N GLN A 64 -13.38 -13.66 -14.67
CA GLN A 64 -14.50 -12.92 -14.11
C GLN A 64 -15.43 -13.79 -13.27
N GLU A 65 -15.80 -14.99 -13.74
CA GLU A 65 -16.62 -15.94 -13.00
C GLU A 65 -15.94 -16.36 -11.68
N LEU A 66 -14.63 -16.57 -11.71
CA LEU A 66 -13.85 -16.91 -10.52
C LEU A 66 -13.73 -15.75 -9.53
N GLU A 67 -13.59 -14.51 -10.03
CA GLU A 67 -13.61 -13.30 -9.20
C GLU A 67 -14.98 -13.08 -8.54
N GLU A 68 -16.07 -13.32 -9.25
CA GLU A 68 -17.43 -13.25 -8.69
C GLU A 68 -17.65 -14.31 -7.60
N GLU A 69 -17.18 -15.54 -7.83
CA GLU A 69 -17.25 -16.59 -6.81
C GLU A 69 -16.42 -16.24 -5.58
N LEU A 70 -15.21 -15.70 -5.75
CA LEU A 70 -14.38 -15.23 -4.65
C LEU A 70 -15.04 -14.11 -3.85
N ASN A 71 -15.66 -13.15 -4.53
CA ASN A 71 -16.40 -12.06 -3.88
C ASN A 71 -17.56 -12.58 -3.04
N ASN A 72 -18.29 -13.59 -3.54
CA ASN A 72 -19.37 -14.23 -2.81
C ASN A 72 -18.87 -14.99 -1.56
N LEU A 73 -17.77 -15.73 -1.70
CA LEU A 73 -17.13 -16.43 -0.57
C LEU A 73 -16.60 -15.44 0.48
N GLU A 74 -16.01 -14.34 0.04
CA GLU A 74 -15.52 -13.26 0.91
C GLU A 74 -16.69 -12.63 1.71
N MET A 75 -17.82 -12.37 1.04
CA MET A 75 -19.00 -11.84 1.71
C MET A 75 -19.55 -12.82 2.77
N GLN A 76 -19.63 -14.11 2.47
CA GLN A 76 -20.07 -15.13 3.43
C GLN A 76 -19.10 -15.23 4.62
N LEU A 77 -17.79 -15.23 4.38
CA LEU A 77 -16.77 -15.22 5.42
C LEU A 77 -16.87 -13.95 6.27
N SER A 78 -17.04 -12.78 5.65
CA SER A 78 -17.17 -11.50 6.35
C SER A 78 -18.39 -11.48 7.27
N GLN A 79 -19.52 -12.03 6.85
CA GLN A 79 -20.72 -12.15 7.69
C GLN A 79 -20.48 -13.05 8.92
N LYS A 80 -19.80 -14.20 8.73
CA LYS A 80 -19.45 -15.10 9.84
C LYS A 80 -18.37 -14.50 10.76
N VAL A 81 -17.43 -13.72 10.20
CA VAL A 81 -16.42 -12.98 10.97
C VAL A 81 -17.04 -11.83 11.75
N SER A 82 -17.99 -11.09 11.19
CA SER A 82 -18.61 -9.95 11.87
C SER A 82 -19.43 -10.37 13.09
N SER A 83 -20.02 -11.58 13.07
CA SER A 83 -20.67 -12.15 14.25
C SER A 83 -19.68 -12.46 15.38
N PHE A 84 -18.42 -12.79 15.04
CA PHE A 84 -17.34 -13.04 16.00
C PHE A 84 -16.63 -11.74 16.44
N GLN A 85 -16.76 -10.63 15.68
CA GLN A 85 -15.98 -9.40 15.80
C GLN A 85 -16.67 -8.22 16.50
N ARG A 86 -17.84 -8.37 17.09
CA ARG A 86 -18.43 -7.30 17.90
C ARG A 86 -17.55 -6.83 19.08
N SER A 87 -16.38 -7.45 19.26
CA SER A 87 -15.41 -7.11 20.31
C SER A 87 -14.10 -6.50 19.83
N GLN A 88 -13.86 -6.32 18.53
CA GLN A 88 -12.63 -5.66 18.06
C GLN A 88 -12.94 -4.21 17.67
N GLN A 89 -12.40 -3.31 18.46
CA GLN A 89 -12.44 -1.86 18.32
C GLN A 89 -11.97 -1.45 16.92
N GLU A 90 -12.76 -0.66 16.20
CA GLU A 90 -12.32 -0.03 14.95
C GLU A 90 -11.13 0.88 15.25
N ILE A 91 -10.04 0.69 14.53
CA ILE A 91 -8.84 1.51 14.69
C ILE A 91 -9.12 2.91 14.16
N THR A 92 -8.90 3.88 15.00
CA THR A 92 -9.06 5.30 14.69
C THR A 92 -7.72 5.94 14.28
N PRO A 93 -7.74 7.10 13.62
CA PRO A 93 -6.53 7.86 13.36
C PRO A 93 -5.72 8.20 14.63
N ASN A 94 -6.39 8.42 15.74
CA ASN A 94 -5.73 8.69 17.02
C ASN A 94 -4.96 7.48 17.54
N ASP A 95 -5.51 6.28 17.39
CA ASP A 95 -4.81 5.05 17.78
C ASP A 95 -3.49 4.88 17.02
N VAL A 96 -3.47 5.28 15.74
CA VAL A 96 -2.25 5.26 14.93
C VAL A 96 -1.26 6.33 15.41
N LEU A 97 -1.73 7.56 15.66
CA LEU A 97 -0.89 8.66 16.14
C LEU A 97 -0.26 8.37 17.51
N GLU A 98 -0.99 7.76 18.43
CA GLU A 98 -0.50 7.38 19.75
C GLU A 98 0.64 6.36 19.70
N LYS A 99 0.63 5.47 18.71
CA LYS A 99 1.65 4.42 18.52
C LYS A 99 2.93 4.93 17.87
N LEU A 100 2.90 6.06 17.17
CA LEU A 100 4.10 6.66 16.58
C LEU A 100 4.96 7.31 17.68
N SER A 101 6.28 7.20 17.58
CA SER A 101 7.21 8.00 18.38
C SER A 101 7.49 9.35 17.72
N ASP A 102 8.16 10.27 18.43
CA ASP A 102 8.52 11.58 17.88
C ASP A 102 9.47 11.50 16.67
N LYS A 103 10.24 10.42 16.58
CA LYS A 103 11.15 10.14 15.47
C LYS A 103 10.48 9.43 14.29
N GLN A 104 9.24 8.99 14.46
CA GLN A 104 8.49 8.26 13.46
C GLN A 104 7.47 9.14 12.76
N VAL A 105 7.18 8.79 11.52
CA VAL A 105 6.14 9.40 10.70
C VAL A 105 5.52 8.34 9.80
N LEU A 106 4.22 8.42 9.60
CA LEU A 106 3.51 7.62 8.62
C LEU A 106 3.14 8.51 7.43
N VAL A 107 3.42 8.03 6.23
CA VAL A 107 2.99 8.64 4.96
C VAL A 107 2.13 7.63 4.21
N ASP A 108 0.86 7.95 4.06
CA ASP A 108 -0.11 7.12 3.36
C ASP A 108 -0.52 7.81 2.05
N PHE A 109 -0.18 7.18 0.92
CA PHE A 109 -0.46 7.71 -0.41
C PHE A 109 -1.82 7.24 -0.90
N LEU A 110 -2.57 8.12 -1.54
CA LEU A 110 -3.87 7.81 -2.13
C LEU A 110 -4.00 8.39 -3.52
N PHE A 111 -4.36 7.55 -4.48
CA PHE A 111 -4.86 7.97 -5.78
C PHE A 111 -6.39 8.13 -5.72
N PHE A 112 -6.89 9.23 -6.20
CA PHE A 112 -8.32 9.45 -6.31
C PHE A 112 -8.68 10.15 -7.62
N LYS A 113 -9.85 9.81 -8.14
CA LYS A 113 -10.45 10.50 -9.29
C LYS A 113 -11.31 11.65 -8.80
N GLN A 114 -10.95 12.85 -9.18
CA GLN A 114 -11.80 14.00 -8.92
C GLN A 114 -12.98 13.97 -9.89
N VAL A 115 -14.21 14.06 -9.37
CA VAL A 115 -15.42 14.11 -10.17
C VAL A 115 -15.91 15.56 -10.24
N ASP A 116 -16.16 16.07 -11.43
CA ASP A 116 -16.89 17.31 -11.63
C ASP A 116 -18.40 16.97 -11.66
N PHE A 117 -19.06 17.12 -10.52
CA PHE A 117 -20.47 16.80 -10.38
C PHE A 117 -21.38 17.67 -11.28
N LYS A 118 -20.92 18.89 -11.66
CA LYS A 118 -21.71 19.76 -12.57
C LYS A 118 -21.65 19.29 -14.00
N LYS A 119 -20.50 18.74 -14.41
CA LYS A 119 -20.28 18.26 -15.78
C LYS A 119 -20.43 16.75 -15.93
N GLN A 120 -20.65 16.01 -14.83
CA GLN A 120 -20.67 14.55 -14.77
C GLN A 120 -19.43 13.90 -15.43
N GLN A 121 -18.29 14.57 -15.35
CA GLN A 121 -17.05 14.13 -15.97
C GLN A 121 -16.00 13.84 -14.90
N TYR A 122 -15.23 12.79 -15.16
CA TYR A 122 -14.02 12.53 -14.36
C TYR A 122 -12.94 13.52 -14.74
N LYS A 123 -12.42 14.24 -13.78
CA LYS A 123 -11.17 15.01 -13.92
C LYS A 123 -9.95 14.08 -13.85
N THR A 124 -8.78 14.68 -13.95
CA THR A 124 -7.51 13.97 -13.80
C THR A 124 -7.43 13.22 -12.48
N ILE A 125 -6.73 12.10 -12.49
CA ILE A 125 -6.39 11.37 -11.27
C ILE A 125 -5.39 12.23 -10.49
N GLN A 126 -5.63 12.39 -9.21
CA GLN A 126 -4.75 13.13 -8.29
C GLN A 126 -4.09 12.18 -7.31
N LEU A 127 -2.84 12.46 -6.98
CA LEU A 127 -2.14 11.80 -5.88
C LEU A 127 -2.09 12.73 -4.69
N ILE A 128 -2.46 12.22 -3.53
CA ILE A 128 -2.26 12.88 -2.24
C ILE A 128 -1.40 12.01 -1.33
N ALA A 129 -0.70 12.66 -0.41
CA ALA A 129 -0.07 12.03 0.73
C ALA A 129 -0.75 12.49 2.01
N LEU A 130 -1.13 11.54 2.85
CA LEU A 130 -1.60 11.77 4.21
C LEU A 130 -0.42 11.53 5.14
N VAL A 131 0.09 12.60 5.74
CA VAL A 131 1.25 12.54 6.65
C VAL A 131 0.76 12.61 8.08
N LEU A 132 1.13 11.61 8.87
CA LEU A 132 0.75 11.48 10.28
C LEU A 132 2.00 11.49 11.15
N ASP A 133 2.09 12.43 12.06
CA ASP A 133 3.10 12.47 13.12
C ASP A 133 2.55 13.12 14.38
N LYS A 134 3.20 12.88 15.54
CA LYS A 134 2.74 13.40 16.83
C LYS A 134 2.69 14.93 16.90
N LYS A 135 3.60 15.61 16.23
CA LYS A 135 3.72 17.07 16.30
C LYS A 135 2.64 17.78 15.48
N HIS A 136 2.38 17.30 14.26
CA HIS A 136 1.52 17.99 13.30
C HIS A 136 0.14 17.34 13.17
N GLY A 137 -0.08 16.17 13.79
CA GLY A 137 -1.29 15.38 13.62
C GLY A 137 -1.38 14.83 12.20
N ILE A 138 -2.54 14.96 11.57
CA ILE A 138 -2.79 14.47 10.21
C ILE A 138 -2.79 15.64 9.24
N LYS A 139 -1.91 15.59 8.24
CA LYS A 139 -1.83 16.57 7.16
C LYS A 139 -2.09 15.91 5.82
N LEU A 140 -2.83 16.59 4.96
CA LEU A 140 -3.09 16.20 3.58
C LEU A 140 -2.25 17.08 2.66
N ILE A 141 -1.40 16.44 1.87
CA ILE A 141 -0.49 17.09 0.92
C ILE A 141 -0.87 16.63 -0.48
N LYS A 142 -1.17 17.59 -1.35
CA LYS A 142 -1.44 17.30 -2.76
C LYS A 142 -0.11 17.18 -3.50
N LEU A 143 0.11 16.07 -4.18
CA LEU A 143 1.29 15.83 -4.99
C LEU A 143 1.07 16.12 -6.49
N GLY A 144 -0.16 16.51 -6.84
CA GLY A 144 -0.51 16.99 -8.18
C GLY A 144 -0.97 15.92 -9.14
N ASP A 145 -0.76 16.18 -10.43
CA ASP A 145 -1.16 15.29 -11.52
C ASP A 145 -0.31 14.03 -11.53
N THR A 146 -1.00 12.89 -11.62
CA THR A 146 -0.39 11.58 -11.54
C THR A 146 0.30 11.16 -12.84
N GLN A 147 0.01 11.80 -13.97
CA GLN A 147 0.57 11.40 -15.26
C GLN A 147 2.09 11.58 -15.30
N ALA A 148 2.58 12.68 -14.76
CA ALA A 148 4.03 12.94 -14.68
C ALA A 148 4.73 11.92 -13.76
N ILE A 149 4.09 11.53 -12.65
CA ILE A 149 4.60 10.54 -11.70
C ILE A 149 4.59 9.14 -12.35
N ASP A 150 3.49 8.75 -12.97
CA ASP A 150 3.33 7.47 -13.66
C ASP A 150 4.40 7.29 -14.75
N THR A 151 4.56 8.31 -15.60
CA THR A 151 5.58 8.30 -16.66
C THR A 151 6.99 8.19 -16.06
N ALA A 152 7.30 8.97 -15.02
CA ALA A 152 8.63 8.94 -14.42
C ALA A 152 8.93 7.58 -13.76
N ILE A 153 7.96 6.94 -13.10
CA ILE A 153 8.13 5.60 -12.52
C ILE A 153 8.35 4.56 -13.61
N LYS A 154 7.58 4.58 -14.69
CA LYS A 154 7.75 3.67 -15.82
C LYS A 154 9.13 3.83 -16.46
N THR A 155 9.55 5.07 -16.71
CA THR A 155 10.89 5.37 -17.24
C THR A 155 11.99 4.86 -16.29
N TYR A 156 11.88 5.15 -14.99
CA TYR A 156 12.86 4.69 -14.00
C TYR A 156 12.97 3.16 -13.99
N ARG A 157 11.84 2.47 -14.02
CA ARG A 157 11.83 1.00 -14.06
C ARG A 157 12.47 0.43 -15.32
N GLN A 158 12.18 1.01 -16.49
CA GLN A 158 12.82 0.61 -17.74
C GLN A 158 14.35 0.79 -17.69
N GLN A 159 14.81 1.83 -17.03
CA GLN A 159 16.23 2.13 -16.88
C GLN A 159 16.97 1.16 -15.94
N ILE A 160 16.28 0.56 -14.96
CA ILE A 160 16.88 -0.40 -14.03
C ILE A 160 16.80 -1.86 -14.51
N LEU A 161 16.00 -2.15 -15.52
CA LEU A 161 15.93 -3.49 -16.09
C LEU A 161 17.20 -3.79 -16.90
N PRO A 162 17.66 -5.06 -16.92
CA PRO A 162 18.73 -5.49 -17.82
C PRO A 162 18.35 -5.19 -19.28
N ASP A 163 19.33 -4.95 -20.12
CA ASP A 163 19.12 -4.86 -21.57
C ASP A 163 18.79 -6.25 -22.15
N GLU A 164 18.53 -6.30 -23.47
CA GLU A 164 18.21 -7.56 -24.18
C GLU A 164 19.34 -8.61 -24.08
N ALA A 165 20.57 -8.17 -23.82
CA ALA A 165 21.73 -9.05 -23.58
C ALA A 165 21.90 -9.46 -22.10
N GLY A 166 20.99 -9.04 -21.21
CA GLY A 166 21.04 -9.33 -19.77
C GLY A 166 22.12 -8.52 -19.02
N GLN A 167 22.69 -7.48 -19.65
CA GLN A 167 23.75 -6.67 -19.03
C GLN A 167 23.16 -5.47 -18.30
N LEU A 168 23.57 -5.31 -17.05
CA LEU A 168 23.37 -4.09 -16.25
C LEU A 168 24.47 -3.10 -16.64
N THR A 169 24.22 -2.28 -17.66
CA THR A 169 25.15 -1.18 -17.99
C THR A 169 25.24 -0.18 -16.84
N ASN A 170 26.39 0.47 -16.67
CA ASN A 170 26.57 1.52 -15.67
C ASN A 170 25.73 2.75 -16.06
N ARG A 171 24.50 2.78 -15.58
CA ARG A 171 23.46 3.75 -15.98
C ARG A 171 23.33 4.92 -14.99
N LYS A 172 24.35 5.21 -14.18
CA LYS A 172 24.28 6.29 -13.18
C LYS A 172 23.82 7.60 -13.78
N ASP A 173 24.35 7.96 -14.95
CA ASP A 173 24.04 9.23 -15.63
C ASP A 173 22.59 9.31 -16.12
N ILE A 174 21.93 8.17 -16.33
CA ILE A 174 20.54 8.07 -16.79
C ILE A 174 19.59 7.91 -15.60
N LEU A 175 19.97 7.12 -14.60
CA LEU A 175 19.15 6.84 -13.41
C LEU A 175 19.03 8.04 -12.50
N ASN A 176 20.12 8.78 -12.29
CA ASN A 176 20.15 9.91 -11.36
C ASN A 176 19.13 11.00 -11.70
N PRO A 177 19.02 11.51 -12.94
CA PRO A 177 18.03 12.53 -13.29
C PRO A 177 16.59 12.06 -13.08
N THR A 178 16.29 10.80 -13.41
CA THR A 178 14.94 10.26 -13.24
C THR A 178 14.60 10.03 -11.76
N SER A 179 15.57 9.55 -10.97
CA SER A 179 15.46 9.40 -9.53
C SER A 179 15.24 10.76 -8.83
N GLN A 180 16.02 11.79 -9.21
CA GLN A 180 15.84 13.15 -8.71
C GLN A 180 14.49 13.74 -9.09
N LYS A 181 14.01 13.49 -10.32
CA LYS A 181 12.67 13.91 -10.75
C LYS A 181 11.59 13.27 -9.88
N LEU A 182 11.68 11.97 -9.61
CA LEU A 182 10.75 11.26 -8.72
C LEU A 182 10.83 11.78 -7.28
N TYR A 183 12.04 12.03 -6.79
CA TYR A 183 12.24 12.66 -5.48
C TYR A 183 11.52 14.01 -5.40
N ASN A 184 11.69 14.87 -6.40
CA ASN A 184 11.08 16.19 -6.43
C ASN A 184 9.54 16.12 -6.51
N LEU A 185 9.00 15.18 -7.26
CA LEU A 185 7.54 15.02 -7.42
C LEU A 185 6.87 14.44 -6.18
N ILE A 186 7.53 13.50 -5.49
CA ILE A 186 6.89 12.67 -4.45
C ILE A 186 7.42 13.01 -3.05
N TRP A 187 8.74 13.17 -2.89
CA TRP A 187 9.36 13.30 -1.58
C TRP A 187 9.56 14.72 -1.12
N GLN A 188 10.01 15.60 -2.02
CA GLN A 188 10.28 17.00 -1.70
C GLN A 188 9.10 17.74 -1.05
N PRO A 189 7.84 17.55 -1.50
CA PRO A 189 6.68 18.19 -0.86
C PRO A 189 6.46 17.73 0.60
N LEU A 190 7.01 16.60 0.99
CA LEU A 190 6.86 16.00 2.32
C LEU A 190 7.94 16.48 3.30
N LEU A 191 9.04 17.06 2.82
CA LEU A 191 10.20 17.46 3.63
C LEU A 191 9.86 18.26 4.88
N PRO A 192 8.90 19.22 4.87
CA PRO A 192 8.54 19.97 6.08
C PRO A 192 8.10 19.09 7.26
N TYR A 193 7.60 17.89 6.97
CA TYR A 193 7.11 16.93 7.96
C TYR A 193 8.12 15.82 8.25
N LEU A 194 9.12 15.63 7.38
CA LEU A 194 10.09 14.53 7.45
C LEU A 194 11.45 14.96 8.02
N ALA A 195 11.74 16.26 8.14
CA ALA A 195 13.08 16.78 8.46
C ALA A 195 13.69 16.14 9.71
N ASN A 196 12.93 16.05 10.81
CA ASN A 196 13.40 15.55 12.11
C ASN A 196 13.00 14.08 12.36
N LYS A 197 12.56 13.35 11.32
CA LYS A 197 12.14 11.95 11.41
C LYS A 197 13.25 11.04 10.90
N THR A 198 13.53 10.00 11.65
CA THR A 198 14.48 8.93 11.26
C THR A 198 13.78 7.79 10.59
N ASP A 199 12.59 7.42 11.10
CA ASP A 199 11.82 6.26 10.67
C ASP A 199 10.57 6.70 9.93
N VAL A 200 10.48 6.30 8.68
CA VAL A 200 9.37 6.65 7.78
C VAL A 200 8.63 5.39 7.38
N TYR A 201 7.40 5.27 7.83
CA TYR A 201 6.47 4.25 7.37
C TYR A 201 5.74 4.74 6.13
N LEU A 202 5.80 3.98 5.04
CA LEU A 202 5.12 4.33 3.79
C LEU A 202 4.04 3.30 3.48
N ILE A 203 2.87 3.78 3.13
CA ILE A 203 1.79 2.97 2.57
C ILE A 203 1.60 3.42 1.11
N PRO A 204 2.23 2.74 0.16
CA PRO A 204 2.07 3.04 -1.26
C PRO A 204 0.63 2.84 -1.73
N ASP A 205 0.29 3.42 -2.88
CA ASP A 205 -0.95 3.15 -3.61
C ASP A 205 -0.65 3.07 -5.11
N GLY A 206 -1.40 2.24 -5.84
CA GLY A 206 -1.28 2.09 -7.29
C GLY A 206 0.16 1.86 -7.75
N ILE A 207 0.61 2.63 -8.74
CA ILE A 207 1.95 2.49 -9.34
C ILE A 207 3.10 2.76 -8.36
N LEU A 208 2.84 3.43 -7.22
CA LEU A 208 3.87 3.67 -6.21
C LEU A 208 4.38 2.39 -5.55
N HIS A 209 3.64 1.28 -5.62
CA HIS A 209 4.14 -0.04 -5.22
C HIS A 209 5.35 -0.50 -6.02
N LEU A 210 5.55 0.05 -7.20
CA LEU A 210 6.66 -0.28 -8.10
C LEU A 210 7.88 0.63 -7.88
N LEU A 211 7.78 1.63 -6.99
CA LEU A 211 8.83 2.61 -6.75
C LEU A 211 9.76 2.15 -5.62
N PRO A 212 11.06 1.98 -5.89
CA PRO A 212 12.04 1.71 -4.84
C PRO A 212 12.37 3.01 -4.09
N PHE A 213 11.51 3.42 -3.16
CA PHE A 213 11.64 4.68 -2.41
C PHE A 213 13.03 4.90 -1.83
N LYS A 214 13.69 3.85 -1.34
CA LYS A 214 15.04 3.92 -0.76
C LYS A 214 16.10 4.38 -1.76
N ALA A 215 15.87 4.16 -3.05
CA ALA A 215 16.76 4.54 -4.13
C ALA A 215 16.46 5.91 -4.74
N LEU A 216 15.47 6.64 -4.20
CA LEU A 216 15.25 8.02 -4.60
C LEU A 216 16.42 8.89 -4.14
N MET A 217 16.86 9.78 -5.02
CA MET A 217 18.04 10.60 -4.84
C MET A 217 17.66 12.07 -4.74
N ASP A 218 18.24 12.77 -3.78
CA ASP A 218 18.09 14.21 -3.65
C ASP A 218 18.95 14.98 -4.69
N LYS A 219 18.83 16.30 -4.68
CA LYS A 219 19.61 17.18 -5.59
C LYS A 219 21.13 17.14 -5.36
N HIS A 220 21.60 16.63 -4.23
CA HIS A 220 23.01 16.50 -3.88
C HIS A 220 23.57 15.11 -4.21
N GLY A 221 22.76 14.21 -4.72
CA GLY A 221 23.16 12.86 -5.06
C GLY A 221 23.08 11.85 -3.92
N HIS A 222 22.45 12.22 -2.78
CA HIS A 222 22.27 11.31 -1.65
C HIS A 222 21.00 10.50 -1.79
N TYR A 223 21.08 9.19 -1.53
CA TYR A 223 19.93 8.32 -1.51
C TYR A 223 19.13 8.47 -0.22
N LEU A 224 17.81 8.30 -0.31
CA LEU A 224 16.94 8.31 0.89
C LEU A 224 17.35 7.26 1.91
N ALA A 225 17.85 6.12 1.46
CA ALA A 225 18.36 5.06 2.33
C ALA A 225 19.49 5.48 3.26
N GLU A 226 20.26 6.52 2.90
CA GLU A 226 21.38 7.02 3.69
C GLU A 226 20.94 7.84 4.92
N SER A 227 19.76 8.46 4.82
CA SER A 227 19.27 9.38 5.86
C SER A 227 18.01 8.95 6.56
N LYS A 228 17.27 8.00 6.00
CA LYS A 228 15.96 7.56 6.49
C LYS A 228 15.84 6.05 6.52
N GLN A 229 15.32 5.52 7.63
CA GLN A 229 14.87 4.15 7.69
C GLN A 229 13.45 4.07 7.13
N ILE A 230 13.30 3.58 5.91
CA ILE A 230 12.02 3.47 5.22
C ILE A 230 11.49 2.05 5.38
N THR A 231 10.26 1.94 5.88
CA THR A 231 9.52 0.68 5.99
C THR A 231 8.22 0.77 5.20
N LEU A 232 8.03 -0.14 4.25
CA LEU A 232 6.79 -0.23 3.48
C LEU A 232 5.75 -1.02 4.29
N LEU A 233 4.55 -0.47 4.38
CA LEU A 233 3.40 -1.09 5.03
C LEU A 233 2.26 -1.26 4.02
N THR A 234 1.42 -2.25 4.23
CA THR A 234 0.21 -2.47 3.43
C THR A 234 -0.98 -1.66 3.95
N SER A 235 -0.98 -1.35 5.26
CA SER A 235 -1.98 -0.49 5.88
C SER A 235 -1.48 0.06 7.22
N ALA A 236 -2.09 1.15 7.69
CA ALA A 236 -1.76 1.76 8.97
C ALA A 236 -2.13 0.88 10.18
N HIS A 237 -2.98 -0.13 9.99
CA HIS A 237 -3.29 -1.11 11.04
C HIS A 237 -2.05 -1.84 11.56
N THR A 238 -1.03 -2.00 10.73
CA THR A 238 0.22 -2.65 11.11
C THR A 238 0.93 -1.91 12.25
N ILE A 239 0.77 -0.58 12.35
CA ILE A 239 1.36 0.24 13.41
C ILE A 239 0.71 -0.03 14.76
N THR A 240 -0.60 -0.34 14.77
CA THR A 240 -1.37 -0.59 16.00
C THR A 240 -1.23 -2.03 16.51
N LEU A 241 -0.78 -2.95 15.65
CA LEU A 241 -0.48 -4.32 16.05
C LEU A 241 0.80 -4.31 16.90
N ASN A 242 0.76 -4.98 18.06
CA ASN A 242 1.88 -5.03 18.99
C ASN A 242 3.18 -5.49 18.30
N SER A 243 4.28 -4.88 18.67
CA SER A 243 5.64 -5.11 18.16
C SER A 243 6.13 -6.57 18.19
N GLN A 244 5.47 -7.46 18.90
CA GLN A 244 5.79 -8.89 18.92
C GLN A 244 5.44 -9.64 17.63
N GLN A 245 4.53 -9.12 16.80
CA GLN A 245 4.21 -9.74 15.49
C GLN A 245 5.06 -9.20 14.33
N CYS A 246 5.72 -8.06 14.48
CA CYS A 246 6.58 -7.47 13.45
C CYS A 246 7.98 -8.09 13.38
N VAL A 247 8.39 -8.92 14.36
CA VAL A 247 9.73 -9.53 14.40
C VAL A 247 9.91 -10.62 13.34
N ASN A 248 8.82 -11.26 12.89
CA ASN A 248 8.90 -12.37 11.93
C ASN A 248 9.06 -11.96 10.46
N VAL A 249 9.01 -10.67 10.12
CA VAL A 249 9.20 -10.20 8.74
C VAL A 249 10.67 -9.86 8.43
N ARG A 250 11.55 -9.83 9.44
CA ARG A 250 12.98 -9.50 9.28
C ARG A 250 13.87 -10.67 8.86
N GLN A 251 13.33 -11.87 8.67
CA GLN A 251 14.15 -13.08 8.37
C GLN A 251 14.14 -13.52 6.90
N PHE A 252 13.66 -12.68 5.98
CA PHE A 252 13.84 -12.94 4.54
C PHE A 252 14.64 -11.77 3.93
N ASN A 253 15.93 -11.82 4.13
CA ASN A 253 16.94 -11.18 3.27
C ASN A 253 17.70 -12.28 2.56
#